data_f3140e27bb136ada8ebf7a742655f4a4
#
_entry.id   f3140e27bb136ada8ebf7a742655f4a4
#
_cell.length_a   1.000
_cell.length_b   1.000
_cell.length_c   1.000
_cell.angle_alpha   90.00
_cell.angle_beta   90.00
_cell.angle_gamma   90.00
#
_symmetry.space_group_name_H-M   'P 1'
#
loop_
_entity.id
_entity.type
_entity.pdbx_description
1 polymer ?
#
loop_
_entity_poly.entity_id
_entity_poly.type
_entity_poly.pdbx_seq_one_letter_code
_entity_poly.pdbx_strand_id
1 'polypeptide(L)'
;FSLSIIHTMSIQDNFRLAMRRYIYSVSIMSSKDDGYLNAITVSSVTSISMDPPSLLICINKSARIHDTLKIGSEFCINLLNKDQEELSNICSDEDSYDERFKDKNWNTKGVPFLANAQANIFCKVDKLSSYHTHTIVVGLVQDANYSDEISTLTYVDGNYK
;
A
#
# COMPACT_ATOMS: atom_id res chain seq x y z
N PHE A 1 37.00 17.00 30.78
CA PHE A 1 36.70 15.64 30.31
C PHE A 1 35.29 15.63 29.82
N SER A 2 35.10 15.75 28.50
CA SER A 2 33.77 15.60 27.86
C SER A 2 33.51 14.09 27.74
N LEU A 3 32.56 13.61 28.53
CA LEU A 3 31.98 12.28 28.34
C LEU A 3 31.09 12.38 27.09
N SER A 4 31.63 11.96 25.94
CA SER A 4 30.79 11.68 24.78
C SER A 4 29.91 10.49 25.14
N ILE A 5 28.62 10.77 25.36
CA ILE A 5 27.60 9.74 25.48
C ILE A 5 27.55 9.05 24.13
N ILE A 6 28.14 7.84 24.05
CA ILE A 6 27.96 6.97 22.90
C ILE A 6 26.49 6.55 22.94
N HIS A 7 25.66 7.21 22.14
CA HIS A 7 24.27 6.84 21.97
C HIS A 7 24.25 5.53 21.18
N THR A 8 24.14 4.42 21.91
CA THR A 8 23.97 3.11 21.27
C THR A 8 22.60 3.10 20.61
N MET A 9 22.55 3.00 19.28
CA MET A 9 21.29 2.95 18.51
C MET A 9 20.48 1.72 18.92
N SER A 10 19.18 1.87 19.05
CA SER A 10 18.25 0.78 19.34
C SER A 10 18.18 -0.22 18.18
N ILE A 11 17.71 -1.43 18.48
CA ILE A 11 17.48 -2.45 17.43
C ILE A 11 16.46 -1.96 16.40
N GLN A 12 15.44 -1.18 16.85
CA GLN A 12 14.43 -0.58 15.98
C GLN A 12 15.05 0.45 15.03
N ASP A 13 15.97 1.27 15.51
CA ASP A 13 16.67 2.26 14.68
C ASP A 13 17.58 1.58 13.64
N ASN A 14 18.34 0.60 14.05
CA ASN A 14 19.18 -0.19 13.14
C ASN A 14 18.35 -0.90 12.08
N PHE A 15 17.25 -1.51 12.48
CA PHE A 15 16.32 -2.18 11.55
C PHE A 15 15.73 -1.18 10.55
N ARG A 16 15.24 -0.03 11.01
CA ARG A 16 14.70 1.03 10.14
C ARG A 16 15.75 1.48 9.11
N LEU A 17 16.99 1.73 9.52
CA LEU A 17 18.05 2.14 8.62
C LEU A 17 18.42 1.05 7.62
N ALA A 18 18.42 -0.21 8.02
CA ALA A 18 18.64 -1.33 7.11
C ALA A 18 17.54 -1.43 6.06
N MET A 19 16.27 -1.30 6.46
CA MET A 19 15.12 -1.32 5.55
C MET A 19 15.14 -0.15 4.55
N ARG A 20 15.75 1.00 4.89
CA ARG A 20 15.92 2.12 3.96
C ARG A 20 16.85 1.82 2.78
N ARG A 21 17.55 0.69 2.78
CA ARG A 21 18.39 0.24 1.65
C ARG A 21 17.57 -0.47 0.57
N TYR A 22 16.38 -0.94 0.91
CA TYR A 22 15.48 -1.56 -0.07
C TYR A 22 14.85 -0.52 -0.98
N ILE A 23 14.67 -0.90 -2.25
CA ILE A 23 13.86 -0.17 -3.21
C ILE A 23 12.45 -0.78 -3.19
N TYR A 24 11.45 0.06 -2.98
CA TYR A 24 10.05 -0.36 -2.95
C TYR A 24 9.30 0.19 -4.14
N SER A 25 8.46 -0.62 -4.76
CA SER A 25 7.39 -0.12 -5.62
C SER A 25 6.30 0.50 -4.75
N VAL A 26 5.77 1.64 -5.17
CA VAL A 26 4.72 2.35 -4.44
C VAL A 26 3.36 2.01 -5.02
N SER A 27 2.44 1.59 -4.17
CA SER A 27 1.05 1.29 -4.54
C SER A 27 0.07 2.01 -3.63
N ILE A 28 -1.17 2.12 -4.09
CA ILE A 28 -2.31 2.49 -3.26
C ILE A 28 -3.24 1.28 -3.17
N MET A 29 -3.53 0.85 -1.95
CA MET A 29 -4.61 -0.08 -1.68
C MET A 29 -5.91 0.70 -1.57
N SER A 30 -6.93 0.32 -2.31
CA SER A 30 -8.24 0.97 -2.31
C SER A 30 -9.36 -0.05 -2.11
N SER A 31 -10.39 0.37 -1.40
CA SER A 31 -11.57 -0.44 -1.11
C SER A 31 -12.81 0.42 -0.95
N LYS A 32 -13.96 -0.23 -0.99
CA LYS A 32 -15.26 0.40 -0.73
C LYS A 32 -16.03 -0.48 0.24
N ASP A 33 -16.41 0.07 1.37
CA ASP A 33 -17.18 -0.62 2.39
C ASP A 33 -18.45 0.20 2.71
N ASP A 34 -19.61 -0.41 2.51
CA ASP A 34 -20.92 0.23 2.74
C ASP A 34 -21.03 1.65 2.12
N GLY A 35 -20.49 1.80 0.91
CA GLY A 35 -20.46 3.08 0.18
C GLY A 35 -19.33 4.03 0.55
N TYR A 36 -18.58 3.76 1.63
CA TYR A 36 -17.42 4.56 2.03
C TYR A 36 -16.17 4.11 1.27
N LEU A 37 -15.48 5.08 0.68
CA LEU A 37 -14.24 4.88 -0.07
C LEU A 37 -13.04 4.94 0.87
N ASN A 38 -12.12 4.01 0.71
CA ASN A 38 -10.86 3.96 1.47
C ASN A 38 -9.67 3.80 0.51
N ALA A 39 -8.60 4.51 0.78
CA ALA A 39 -7.35 4.40 0.07
C ALA A 39 -6.17 4.66 1.01
N ILE A 40 -5.10 3.89 0.89
CA ILE A 40 -3.86 4.05 1.65
C ILE A 40 -2.66 3.71 0.78
N THR A 41 -1.59 4.48 0.90
CA THR A 41 -0.31 4.15 0.28
C THR A 41 0.34 2.97 0.97
N VAL A 42 0.78 2.00 0.18
CA VAL A 42 1.43 0.77 0.65
C VAL A 42 2.68 0.49 -0.18
N SER A 43 3.68 -0.12 0.44
CA SER A 43 4.91 -0.57 -0.21
C SER A 43 5.26 -2.03 0.09
N SER A 44 4.40 -2.74 0.82
CA SER A 44 4.63 -4.10 1.30
C SER A 44 3.95 -5.19 0.45
N VAL A 45 3.62 -4.89 -0.80
CA VAL A 45 2.94 -5.83 -1.69
C VAL A 45 3.92 -6.89 -2.18
N THR A 46 3.58 -8.15 -1.96
CA THR A 46 4.40 -9.31 -2.41
C THR A 46 3.50 -10.39 -3.00
N SER A 47 3.85 -10.89 -4.19
CA SER A 47 3.17 -12.07 -4.74
C SER A 47 3.53 -13.31 -3.93
N ILE A 48 2.55 -14.20 -3.72
CA ILE A 48 2.73 -15.44 -2.95
C ILE A 48 2.71 -16.66 -3.87
N SER A 49 1.68 -16.76 -4.70
CA SER A 49 1.41 -17.95 -5.52
C SER A 49 0.81 -17.53 -6.85
N MET A 50 1.04 -18.36 -7.88
CA MET A 50 0.39 -18.23 -9.18
C MET A 50 -0.74 -19.22 -9.38
N ASP A 51 -0.86 -20.21 -8.52
CA ASP A 51 -1.93 -21.22 -8.56
C ASP A 51 -2.45 -21.51 -7.14
N PRO A 52 -3.52 -20.86 -6.71
CA PRO A 52 -4.19 -19.72 -7.36
C PRO A 52 -3.38 -18.42 -7.25
N PRO A 53 -3.59 -17.44 -8.15
CA PRO A 53 -2.91 -16.16 -8.08
C PRO A 53 -3.25 -15.44 -6.78
N SER A 54 -2.22 -15.09 -6.01
CA SER A 54 -2.40 -14.46 -4.69
C SER A 54 -1.22 -13.58 -4.32
N LEU A 55 -1.50 -12.59 -3.49
CA LEU A 55 -0.52 -11.65 -2.95
C LEU A 55 -0.76 -11.41 -1.46
N LEU A 56 0.22 -10.83 -0.78
CA LEU A 56 0.06 -10.35 0.58
C LEU A 56 0.41 -8.87 0.70
N ILE A 57 -0.18 -8.23 1.71
CA ILE A 57 0.12 -6.86 2.11
C ILE A 57 0.08 -6.80 3.64
N CYS A 58 0.95 -5.99 4.23
CA CYS A 58 0.93 -5.69 5.66
C CYS A 58 0.23 -4.35 5.89
N ILE A 59 -0.87 -4.35 6.64
CA ILE A 59 -1.66 -3.16 6.94
C ILE A 59 -1.57 -2.84 8.44
N ASN A 60 -1.23 -1.59 8.75
CA ASN A 60 -1.22 -1.10 10.12
C ASN A 60 -2.64 -1.14 10.70
N LYS A 61 -2.78 -1.69 11.90
CA LYS A 61 -4.08 -1.79 12.60
C LYS A 61 -4.69 -0.42 12.91
N SER A 62 -3.89 0.65 12.96
CA SER A 62 -4.36 2.02 13.17
C SER A 62 -4.89 2.69 11.90
N ALA A 63 -4.64 2.13 10.72
CA ALA A 63 -5.14 2.67 9.45
C ALA A 63 -6.66 2.45 9.34
N ARG A 64 -7.40 3.47 8.87
CA ARG A 64 -8.87 3.38 8.73
C ARG A 64 -9.32 2.23 7.85
N ILE A 65 -8.59 1.94 6.77
CA ILE A 65 -8.90 0.83 5.87
C ILE A 65 -8.88 -0.53 6.59
N HIS A 66 -8.08 -0.66 7.65
CA HIS A 66 -7.98 -1.89 8.43
C HIS A 66 -9.33 -2.35 8.98
N ASP A 67 -10.17 -1.42 9.43
CA ASP A 67 -11.48 -1.73 10.01
C ASP A 67 -12.48 -2.29 8.99
N THR A 68 -12.21 -2.11 7.70
CA THR A 68 -13.04 -2.61 6.60
C THR A 68 -12.65 -4.01 6.11
N LEU A 69 -11.52 -4.53 6.59
CA LEU A 69 -10.96 -5.80 6.10
C LEU A 69 -11.60 -6.99 6.80
N LYS A 70 -12.35 -7.77 6.03
CA LYS A 70 -12.97 -9.03 6.44
C LYS A 70 -12.70 -10.07 5.35
N ILE A 71 -12.78 -11.35 5.71
CA ILE A 71 -12.72 -12.43 4.70
C ILE A 71 -13.80 -12.17 3.64
N GLY A 72 -13.40 -12.17 2.38
CA GLY A 72 -14.27 -11.89 1.23
C GLY A 72 -14.40 -10.42 0.85
N SER A 73 -13.88 -9.46 1.66
CA SER A 73 -13.83 -8.04 1.28
C SER A 73 -13.02 -7.86 0.00
N GLU A 74 -13.50 -6.99 -0.87
CA GLU A 74 -12.84 -6.67 -2.14
C GLU A 74 -11.94 -5.44 -2.00
N PHE A 75 -10.78 -5.50 -2.64
CA PHE A 75 -9.85 -4.37 -2.71
C PHE A 75 -9.08 -4.37 -4.03
N CYS A 76 -8.49 -3.24 -4.35
CA CYS A 76 -7.58 -3.12 -5.48
C CYS A 76 -6.21 -2.63 -5.02
N ILE A 77 -5.16 -3.21 -5.55
CA ILE A 77 -3.80 -2.68 -5.49
C ILE A 77 -3.54 -1.91 -6.76
N ASN A 78 -3.32 -0.61 -6.63
CA ASN A 78 -3.00 0.29 -7.73
C ASN A 78 -1.50 0.57 -7.69
N LEU A 79 -0.72 -0.08 -8.55
CA LEU A 79 0.70 0.21 -8.69
C LEU A 79 0.86 1.57 -9.36
N LEU A 80 1.54 2.50 -8.69
CA LEU A 80 1.64 3.88 -9.17
C LEU A 80 2.69 4.06 -10.25
N ASN A 81 2.42 4.97 -11.19
CA ASN A 81 3.42 5.48 -12.11
C ASN A 81 4.15 6.70 -11.52
N LYS A 82 5.24 7.11 -12.17
CA LYS A 82 6.11 8.21 -11.69
C LYS A 82 5.39 9.55 -11.54
N ASP A 83 4.30 9.78 -12.28
CA ASP A 83 3.54 11.03 -12.23
C ASP A 83 2.56 11.08 -11.04
N GLN A 84 2.48 10.03 -10.24
CA GLN A 84 1.52 9.89 -9.14
C GLN A 84 2.14 10.06 -7.75
N GLU A 85 3.29 10.70 -7.65
CA GLU A 85 3.97 10.98 -6.36
C GLU A 85 3.08 11.79 -5.41
N GLU A 86 2.41 12.84 -5.91
CA GLU A 86 1.51 13.66 -5.10
C GLU A 86 0.36 12.85 -4.54
N LEU A 87 -0.26 11.99 -5.33
CA LEU A 87 -1.34 11.12 -4.88
C LEU A 87 -0.86 10.11 -3.82
N SER A 88 0.35 9.60 -3.96
CA SER A 88 0.99 8.76 -2.94
C SER A 88 1.14 9.50 -1.61
N ASN A 89 1.58 10.76 -1.62
CA ASN A 89 1.68 11.60 -0.43
C ASN A 89 0.31 11.84 0.21
N ILE A 90 -0.70 12.18 -0.58
CA ILE A 90 -2.08 12.40 -0.10
C ILE A 90 -2.63 11.13 0.59
N CYS A 91 -2.42 9.97 -0.01
CA CYS A 91 -2.89 8.70 0.54
C CYS A 91 -2.06 8.18 1.73
N SER A 92 -0.90 8.80 2.02
CA SER A 92 -0.07 8.52 3.20
C SER A 92 -0.40 9.43 4.37
N ASP A 93 -0.98 10.59 4.12
CA ASP A 93 -1.24 11.63 5.11
C ASP A 93 -2.66 11.47 5.68
N GLU A 94 -2.77 11.30 7.00
CA GLU A 94 -4.06 11.17 7.67
C GLU A 94 -4.85 12.49 7.65
N ASP A 95 -4.17 13.64 7.64
CA ASP A 95 -4.80 14.95 7.57
C ASP A 95 -5.40 15.25 6.19
N SER A 96 -4.95 14.54 5.15
CA SER A 96 -5.42 14.66 3.77
C SER A 96 -6.48 13.61 3.39
N TYR A 97 -7.11 12.95 4.36
CA TYR A 97 -8.02 11.83 4.10
C TYR A 97 -9.16 12.19 3.12
N ASP A 98 -9.74 13.38 3.26
CA ASP A 98 -10.84 13.85 2.41
C ASP A 98 -10.41 14.20 0.98
N GLU A 99 -9.09 14.32 0.75
CA GLU A 99 -8.52 14.64 -0.57
C GLU A 99 -8.24 13.40 -1.44
N ARG A 100 -8.25 12.20 -0.84
CA ARG A 100 -7.72 10.97 -1.46
C ARG A 100 -8.43 10.57 -2.75
N PHE A 101 -9.72 10.86 -2.88
CA PHE A 101 -10.55 10.50 -4.04
C PHE A 101 -10.93 11.67 -4.94
N LYS A 102 -10.29 12.84 -4.79
CA LYS A 102 -10.53 14.00 -5.65
C LYS A 102 -9.88 13.91 -7.03
N ASP A 103 -8.88 13.03 -7.21
CA ASP A 103 -8.25 12.80 -8.51
C ASP A 103 -9.29 12.24 -9.50
N LYS A 104 -9.34 12.85 -10.69
CA LYS A 104 -10.29 12.48 -11.77
C LYS A 104 -10.09 11.06 -12.32
N ASN A 105 -8.94 10.45 -12.09
CA ASN A 105 -8.63 9.11 -12.59
C ASN A 105 -9.18 7.98 -11.71
N TRP A 106 -9.78 8.30 -10.56
CA TRP A 106 -10.49 7.32 -9.78
C TRP A 106 -11.78 6.86 -10.48
N ASN A 107 -11.91 5.55 -10.67
CA ASN A 107 -13.18 4.91 -10.98
C ASN A 107 -13.72 4.32 -9.67
N THR A 108 -14.88 4.81 -9.22
CA THR A 108 -15.47 4.45 -7.92
C THR A 108 -16.82 3.71 -8.04
N LYS A 109 -17.16 3.24 -9.23
CA LYS A 109 -18.43 2.53 -9.47
C LYS A 109 -18.52 1.20 -8.71
N GLY A 110 -17.45 0.43 -8.74
CA GLY A 110 -17.29 -0.81 -8.00
C GLY A 110 -16.17 -0.69 -6.96
N VAL A 111 -15.29 -1.68 -6.89
CA VAL A 111 -14.03 -1.55 -6.15
C VAL A 111 -13.26 -0.38 -6.74
N PRO A 112 -12.92 0.64 -5.94
CA PRO A 112 -12.25 1.81 -6.49
C PRO A 112 -10.87 1.47 -7.04
N PHE A 113 -10.55 2.03 -8.22
CA PHE A 113 -9.24 1.86 -8.83
C PHE A 113 -8.83 3.10 -9.63
N LEU A 114 -7.53 3.30 -9.79
CA LEU A 114 -6.94 4.38 -10.59
C LEU A 114 -6.78 3.94 -12.04
N ALA A 115 -7.51 4.58 -12.95
CA ALA A 115 -7.50 4.24 -14.37
C ALA A 115 -6.13 4.45 -15.05
N ASN A 116 -5.30 5.34 -14.51
CA ASN A 116 -3.98 5.67 -15.03
C ASN A 116 -2.81 5.07 -14.21
N ALA A 117 -3.07 4.06 -13.39
CA ALA A 117 -2.01 3.33 -12.68
C ALA A 117 -1.17 2.46 -13.63
N GLN A 118 0.02 2.07 -13.21
CA GLN A 118 0.86 1.10 -13.93
C GLN A 118 0.22 -0.28 -14.00
N ALA A 119 -0.46 -0.68 -12.93
CA ALA A 119 -1.24 -1.89 -12.86
C ALA A 119 -2.34 -1.75 -11.81
N ASN A 120 -3.43 -2.46 -12.02
CA ASN A 120 -4.49 -2.64 -11.04
C ASN A 120 -4.66 -4.14 -10.81
N ILE A 121 -4.58 -4.57 -9.55
CA ILE A 121 -4.76 -5.97 -9.16
C ILE A 121 -5.96 -6.03 -8.23
N PHE A 122 -7.05 -6.61 -8.70
CA PHE A 122 -8.30 -6.75 -7.96
C PHE A 122 -8.28 -8.05 -7.16
N CYS A 123 -8.54 -7.94 -5.87
CA CYS A 123 -8.43 -9.06 -4.94
C CYS A 123 -9.66 -9.19 -4.04
N LYS A 124 -9.85 -10.40 -3.52
CA LYS A 124 -10.67 -10.67 -2.34
C LYS A 124 -9.79 -11.09 -1.18
N VAL A 125 -10.10 -10.61 0.01
CA VAL A 125 -9.42 -11.05 1.23
C VAL A 125 -9.69 -12.53 1.44
N ASP A 126 -8.65 -13.35 1.41
CA ASP A 126 -8.70 -14.79 1.62
C ASP A 126 -8.26 -15.20 3.04
N LYS A 127 -7.28 -14.49 3.59
CA LYS A 127 -6.77 -14.74 4.94
C LYS A 127 -6.32 -13.45 5.60
N LEU A 128 -6.57 -13.35 6.90
CA LEU A 128 -6.08 -12.29 7.78
C LEU A 128 -5.26 -12.92 8.90
N SER A 129 -4.05 -12.42 9.10
CA SER A 129 -3.15 -12.87 10.17
C SER A 129 -2.66 -11.67 10.97
N SER A 130 -3.13 -11.56 12.20
CA SER A 130 -2.70 -10.50 13.13
C SER A 130 -1.25 -10.74 13.55
N TYR A 131 -0.42 -9.69 13.44
CA TYR A 131 0.95 -9.71 13.92
C TYR A 131 1.31 -8.36 14.54
N HIS A 132 1.29 -8.26 15.86
CA HIS A 132 1.59 -7.05 16.63
C HIS A 132 0.84 -5.81 16.11
N THR A 133 1.55 -4.81 15.60
CA THR A 133 0.98 -3.54 15.10
C THR A 133 0.30 -3.65 13.74
N HIS A 134 0.46 -4.76 13.04
CA HIS A 134 -0.03 -4.97 11.68
C HIS A 134 -0.91 -6.21 11.55
N THR A 135 -1.62 -6.26 10.45
CA THR A 135 -2.29 -7.47 9.95
C THR A 135 -1.71 -7.81 8.58
N ILE A 136 -1.33 -9.07 8.40
CA ILE A 136 -0.97 -9.61 7.10
C ILE A 136 -2.28 -9.98 6.40
N VAL A 137 -2.53 -9.33 5.27
CA VAL A 137 -3.71 -9.55 4.44
C VAL A 137 -3.31 -10.37 3.23
N VAL A 138 -3.85 -11.55 3.10
CA VAL A 138 -3.68 -12.38 1.88
C VAL A 138 -4.87 -12.12 0.96
N GLY A 139 -4.58 -11.67 -0.24
CA GLY A 139 -5.55 -11.40 -1.30
C GLY A 139 -5.52 -12.47 -2.38
N LEU A 140 -6.68 -13.05 -2.67
CA LEU A 140 -6.88 -13.90 -3.82
C LEU A 140 -7.18 -13.02 -5.04
N VAL A 141 -6.33 -13.08 -6.06
CA VAL A 141 -6.46 -12.25 -7.25
C VAL A 141 -7.66 -12.68 -8.08
N GLN A 142 -8.55 -11.74 -8.38
CA GLN A 142 -9.76 -11.96 -9.19
C GLN A 142 -9.56 -11.49 -10.63
N ASP A 143 -8.82 -10.40 -10.81
CA ASP A 143 -8.54 -9.78 -12.11
C ASP A 143 -7.33 -8.87 -12.00
N ALA A 144 -6.67 -8.59 -13.12
CA ALA A 144 -5.57 -7.64 -13.17
C ALA A 144 -5.48 -7.00 -14.56
N ASN A 145 -5.09 -5.73 -14.59
CA ASN A 145 -4.70 -5.04 -15.81
C ASN A 145 -3.38 -4.28 -15.58
N TYR A 146 -2.72 -3.92 -16.65
CA TYR A 146 -1.43 -3.25 -16.60
C TYR A 146 -1.20 -2.38 -17.85
N SER A 147 -0.31 -1.40 -17.71
CA SER A 147 0.16 -0.57 -18.80
C SER A 147 1.28 -1.29 -19.59
N ASP A 148 1.30 -1.11 -20.90
CA ASP A 148 2.35 -1.68 -21.75
C ASP A 148 3.73 -1.04 -21.48
N GLU A 149 3.76 0.26 -21.13
CA GLU A 149 4.98 0.97 -20.77
C GLU A 149 5.24 0.89 -19.27
N ILE A 150 6.47 0.57 -18.88
CA ILE A 150 6.88 0.51 -17.49
C ILE A 150 7.42 1.87 -17.05
N SER A 151 6.69 2.51 -16.14
CA SER A 151 7.06 3.78 -15.49
C SER A 151 6.65 3.77 -14.03
N THR A 152 7.12 2.77 -13.30
CA THR A 152 6.72 2.53 -11.91
C THR A 152 7.34 3.55 -10.97
N LEU A 153 6.52 4.10 -10.07
CA LEU A 153 6.98 4.93 -8.96
C LEU A 153 7.68 4.05 -7.91
N THR A 154 8.91 4.40 -7.59
CA THR A 154 9.71 3.70 -6.59
C THR A 154 10.10 4.62 -5.44
N TYR A 155 10.47 4.01 -4.32
CA TYR A 155 10.83 4.71 -3.10
C TYR A 155 12.05 4.02 -2.48
N VAL A 156 13.07 4.80 -2.16
CA VAL A 156 14.29 4.33 -1.50
C VAL A 156 14.87 5.42 -0.63
N ASP A 157 15.35 5.07 0.54
CA ASP A 157 15.99 5.98 1.50
C ASP A 157 15.19 7.27 1.78
N GLY A 158 13.87 7.12 1.94
CA GLY A 158 12.98 8.24 2.23
C GLY A 158 12.61 9.12 1.04
N ASN A 159 12.96 8.74 -0.19
CA ASN A 159 12.74 9.54 -1.38
C ASN A 159 12.07 8.74 -2.51
N TYR A 160 11.17 9.39 -3.24
CA TYR A 160 10.65 8.84 -4.49
C TYR A 160 11.71 8.89 -5.60
N LYS A 161 11.61 7.93 -6.52
CA LYS A 161 12.48 7.81 -7.70
C LYS A 161 11.67 7.54 -8.96
#